data_e2fd043348a0ca211f6ae40e65421d98
#
_entry.id   e2fd043348a0ca211f6ae40e65421d98
#
_cell.length_a   1.000
_cell.length_b   1.000
_cell.length_c   1.000
_cell.angle_alpha   90.00
_cell.angle_beta   90.00
_cell.angle_gamma   90.00
#
_symmetry.space_group_name_H-M   'P 1'
#
loop_
_entity.id
_entity.type
_entity.pdbx_description
1 polymer ?
#
loop_
_entity_poly.entity_id
_entity_poly.type
_entity_poly.pdbx_seq_one_letter_code
_entity_poly.pdbx_strand_id
1 'polypeptide(L)'
;TGQGATPEYTLRHILKENGIDPDSGLTIQWCADTTEALSYIANDSEAIAMLPQPFATAAMGQVDGLRVAIDLNDAWTEIEDCDIVTGVVVARTDFVKEHPQAVETFLSEYEASVAYTNDNAADAAELIAGYGIVAKAPLAEKAIPKCHITFLKGQEMKDSVSGYLQILFDENPQAVGGTLPA
;
A
#
# COMPACT_ATOMS: atom_id res chain seq x y z
N THR A 1 -9.05 -2.96 8.74
CA THR A 1 -9.88 -2.87 7.52
C THR A 1 -9.33 -3.79 6.44
N GLY A 2 -10.08 -4.01 5.34
CA GLY A 2 -9.58 -4.80 4.19
C GLY A 2 -9.74 -6.31 4.32
N GLN A 3 -10.72 -6.78 5.10
CA GLN A 3 -11.09 -8.19 5.14
C GLN A 3 -11.50 -8.70 3.74
N GLY A 4 -10.99 -9.86 3.34
CA GLY A 4 -11.21 -10.42 2.01
C GLY A 4 -10.44 -9.72 0.88
N ALA A 5 -9.49 -8.85 1.20
CA ALA A 5 -8.70 -8.09 0.24
C ALA A 5 -7.20 -8.15 0.56
N THR A 6 -6.39 -7.56 -0.31
CA THR A 6 -4.92 -7.54 -0.21
C THR A 6 -4.37 -7.26 1.20
N PRO A 7 -4.88 -6.29 1.99
CA PRO A 7 -4.32 -6.05 3.33
C PRO A 7 -4.44 -7.24 4.27
N GLU A 8 -5.53 -8.01 4.21
CA GLU A 8 -5.66 -9.23 4.99
C GLU A 8 -4.60 -10.26 4.61
N TYR A 9 -4.48 -10.55 3.31
CA TYR A 9 -3.55 -11.58 2.83
C TYR A 9 -2.10 -11.22 3.12
N THR A 10 -1.72 -9.96 2.92
CA THR A 10 -0.39 -9.45 3.30
C THR A 10 -0.10 -9.62 4.79
N LEU A 11 -1.05 -9.25 5.65
CA LEU A 11 -0.90 -9.43 7.09
C LEU A 11 -0.78 -10.91 7.48
N ARG A 12 -1.63 -11.77 6.91
CA ARG A 12 -1.61 -13.22 7.19
C ARG A 12 -0.29 -13.85 6.78
N HIS A 13 0.23 -13.46 5.62
CA HIS A 13 1.53 -13.92 5.14
C HIS A 13 2.66 -13.51 6.10
N ILE A 14 2.77 -12.22 6.44
CA ILE A 14 3.78 -11.73 7.39
C ILE A 14 3.70 -12.48 8.73
N LEU A 15 2.50 -12.71 9.27
CA LEU A 15 2.33 -13.42 10.53
C LEU A 15 2.82 -14.87 10.42
N LYS A 16 2.47 -15.60 9.36
CA LYS A 16 2.88 -16.98 9.15
C LYS A 16 4.39 -17.12 9.02
N GLU A 17 5.02 -16.26 8.22
CA GLU A 17 6.49 -16.26 8.05
C GLU A 17 7.24 -15.95 9.36
N ASN A 18 6.58 -15.25 10.30
CA ASN A 18 7.09 -15.02 11.65
C ASN A 18 6.63 -16.06 12.66
N GLY A 19 6.07 -17.18 12.22
CA GLY A 19 5.68 -18.30 13.08
C GLY A 19 4.42 -18.05 13.92
N ILE A 20 3.62 -17.04 13.56
CA ILE A 20 2.36 -16.70 14.23
C ILE A 20 1.20 -17.21 13.36
N ASP A 21 0.44 -18.15 13.88
CA ASP A 21 -0.79 -18.61 13.22
C ASP A 21 -1.86 -17.50 13.28
N PRO A 22 -2.29 -16.95 12.14
CA PRO A 22 -3.25 -15.83 12.13
C PRO A 22 -4.66 -16.22 12.60
N ASP A 23 -4.98 -17.51 12.70
CA ASP A 23 -6.29 -18.01 13.11
C ASP A 23 -6.34 -18.38 14.59
N SER A 24 -5.19 -18.64 15.22
CA SER A 24 -5.14 -19.09 16.64
C SER A 24 -4.11 -18.34 17.49
N GLY A 25 -3.12 -17.69 16.90
CA GLY A 25 -2.04 -16.99 17.59
C GLY A 25 -2.41 -15.60 18.10
N LEU A 26 -3.48 -15.00 17.55
CA LEU A 26 -3.98 -13.68 17.95
C LEU A 26 -5.47 -13.53 17.60
N THR A 27 -6.08 -12.46 18.09
CA THR A 27 -7.46 -12.10 17.73
C THR A 27 -7.44 -10.92 16.78
N ILE A 28 -7.93 -11.11 15.55
CA ILE A 28 -8.07 -10.03 14.57
C ILE A 28 -9.50 -9.48 14.64
N GLN A 29 -9.62 -8.21 15.03
CA GLN A 29 -10.88 -7.47 14.97
C GLN A 29 -10.98 -6.74 13.62
N TRP A 30 -11.94 -7.15 12.79
CA TRP A 30 -12.19 -6.49 11.51
C TRP A 30 -13.06 -5.25 11.71
N CYS A 31 -12.63 -4.13 11.12
CA CYS A 31 -13.34 -2.86 11.12
C CYS A 31 -13.86 -2.56 9.72
N ALA A 32 -15.03 -1.96 9.62
CA ALA A 32 -15.65 -1.60 8.33
C ALA A 32 -14.79 -0.57 7.57
N ASP A 33 -14.21 0.38 8.30
CA ASP A 33 -13.35 1.42 7.74
C ASP A 33 -12.23 1.86 8.71
N THR A 34 -11.39 2.77 8.26
CA THR A 34 -10.27 3.31 9.04
C THR A 34 -10.73 4.18 10.21
N THR A 35 -11.92 4.77 10.15
CA THR A 35 -12.48 5.60 11.23
C THR A 35 -12.90 4.73 12.41
N GLU A 36 -13.52 3.58 12.13
CA GLU A 36 -13.86 2.60 13.15
C GLU A 36 -12.58 2.06 13.81
N ALA A 37 -11.56 1.69 13.02
CA ALA A 37 -10.27 1.24 13.55
C ALA A 37 -9.61 2.30 14.44
N LEU A 38 -9.64 3.58 14.04
CA LEU A 38 -9.15 4.70 14.86
C LEU A 38 -9.91 4.82 16.18
N SER A 39 -11.23 4.62 16.16
CA SER A 39 -12.05 4.65 17.38
C SER A 39 -11.66 3.54 18.36
N TYR A 40 -11.33 2.34 17.88
CA TYR A 40 -10.83 1.26 18.74
C TYR A 40 -9.52 1.63 19.42
N ILE A 41 -8.48 2.03 18.65
CA ILE A 41 -7.17 2.35 19.23
C ILE A 41 -7.18 3.60 20.12
N ALA A 42 -8.12 4.54 19.90
CA ALA A 42 -8.27 5.70 20.77
C ALA A 42 -8.85 5.34 22.15
N ASN A 43 -9.53 4.22 22.28
CA ASN A 43 -10.18 3.79 23.53
C ASN A 43 -9.48 2.61 24.22
N ASP A 44 -8.43 2.04 23.61
CA ASP A 44 -7.66 0.92 24.15
C ASP A 44 -6.16 1.15 23.92
N SER A 45 -5.44 1.44 25.00
CA SER A 45 -3.99 1.71 24.97
C SER A 45 -3.13 0.49 24.62
N GLU A 46 -3.69 -0.71 24.69
CA GLU A 46 -3.00 -1.97 24.36
C GLU A 46 -3.32 -2.42 22.92
N ALA A 47 -4.24 -1.74 22.24
CA ALA A 47 -4.63 -2.10 20.90
C ALA A 47 -3.53 -1.81 19.86
N ILE A 48 -3.42 -2.71 18.89
CA ILE A 48 -2.58 -2.55 17.70
C ILE A 48 -3.50 -2.48 16.49
N ALA A 49 -3.32 -1.48 15.62
CA ALA A 49 -4.12 -1.37 14.41
C ALA A 49 -3.23 -1.37 13.16
N MET A 50 -3.67 -2.09 12.13
CA MET A 50 -3.12 -2.00 10.79
C MET A 50 -3.88 -0.92 10.01
N LEU A 51 -3.18 0.13 9.63
CA LEU A 51 -3.74 1.28 8.92
C LEU A 51 -2.87 1.63 7.70
N PRO A 52 -3.46 1.94 6.55
CA PRO A 52 -2.70 2.43 5.41
C PRO A 52 -2.32 3.91 5.59
N GLN A 53 -1.34 4.38 4.81
CA GLN A 53 -1.10 5.81 4.64
C GLN A 53 -2.19 6.42 3.70
N PRO A 54 -2.61 7.65 3.94
CA PRO A 54 -2.18 8.60 4.98
C PRO A 54 -2.89 8.45 6.34
N PHE A 55 -3.73 7.44 6.52
CA PHE A 55 -4.56 7.26 7.73
C PHE A 55 -3.72 7.01 8.99
N ALA A 56 -2.63 6.23 8.88
CA ALA A 56 -1.71 6.02 10.01
C ALA A 56 -1.09 7.35 10.47
N THR A 57 -0.67 8.22 9.54
CA THR A 57 -0.17 9.55 9.86
C THR A 57 -1.24 10.44 10.48
N ALA A 58 -2.48 10.38 10.00
CA ALA A 58 -3.61 11.12 10.57
C ALA A 58 -3.95 10.64 11.99
N ALA A 59 -3.94 9.33 12.22
CA ALA A 59 -4.20 8.71 13.52
C ALA A 59 -3.18 9.16 14.58
N MET A 60 -1.89 9.17 14.24
CA MET A 60 -0.83 9.67 15.13
C MET A 60 -0.97 11.16 15.48
N GLY A 61 -1.64 11.92 14.65
CA GLY A 61 -1.96 13.33 14.94
C GLY A 61 -3.21 13.52 15.81
N GLN A 62 -3.97 12.48 16.09
CA GLN A 62 -5.25 12.54 16.80
C GLN A 62 -5.21 11.77 18.15
N VAL A 63 -4.37 10.77 18.27
CA VAL A 63 -4.27 9.92 19.45
C VAL A 63 -2.90 10.12 20.09
N ASP A 64 -2.88 10.71 21.28
CA ASP A 64 -1.65 10.95 22.00
C ASP A 64 -0.92 9.66 22.37
N GLY A 65 0.39 9.63 22.14
CA GLY A 65 1.22 8.45 22.41
C GLY A 65 1.14 7.34 21.35
N LEU A 66 0.28 7.46 20.33
CA LEU A 66 0.23 6.51 19.24
C LEU A 66 1.52 6.57 18.41
N ARG A 67 2.09 5.42 18.11
CA ARG A 67 3.32 5.27 17.35
C ARG A 67 3.21 4.13 16.34
N VAL A 68 4.03 4.16 15.31
CA VAL A 68 4.26 2.99 14.47
C VAL A 68 5.06 1.97 15.29
N ALA A 69 4.51 0.78 15.44
CA ALA A 69 5.17 -0.34 16.10
C ALA A 69 5.99 -1.14 15.08
N ILE A 70 5.42 -1.37 13.90
CA ILE A 70 6.02 -2.13 12.78
C ILE A 70 5.65 -1.42 11.49
N ASP A 71 6.62 -1.14 10.64
CA ASP A 71 6.38 -0.83 9.24
C ASP A 71 6.26 -2.15 8.47
N LEU A 72 5.14 -2.36 7.79
CA LEU A 72 4.90 -3.64 7.11
C LEU A 72 5.73 -3.78 5.82
N ASN A 73 6.21 -2.68 5.22
CA ASN A 73 7.13 -2.78 4.11
C ASN A 73 8.51 -3.28 4.58
N ASP A 74 9.01 -2.75 5.70
CA ASP A 74 10.27 -3.22 6.30
C ASP A 74 10.15 -4.70 6.68
N ALA A 75 9.06 -5.07 7.38
CA ALA A 75 8.82 -6.47 7.75
C ALA A 75 8.68 -7.42 6.55
N TRP A 76 8.13 -6.92 5.44
CA TRP A 76 8.01 -7.68 4.20
C TRP A 76 9.35 -7.92 3.53
N THR A 77 10.19 -6.90 3.42
CA THR A 77 11.53 -7.02 2.81
C THR A 77 12.50 -7.92 3.59
N GLU A 78 12.19 -8.23 4.85
CA GLU A 78 12.95 -9.21 5.63
C GLU A 78 12.60 -10.66 5.28
N ILE A 79 11.45 -10.92 4.66
CA ILE A 79 10.92 -12.26 4.37
C ILE A 79 10.74 -12.55 2.89
N GLU A 80 10.66 -11.52 2.03
CA GLU A 80 10.37 -11.66 0.61
C GLU A 80 11.32 -10.85 -0.26
N ASP A 81 11.61 -11.37 -1.46
CA ASP A 81 12.45 -10.70 -2.46
C ASP A 81 11.66 -9.80 -3.42
N CYS A 82 10.35 -9.63 -3.22
CA CYS A 82 9.48 -8.76 -4.01
C CYS A 82 8.81 -7.70 -3.13
N ASP A 83 8.36 -6.60 -3.74
CA ASP A 83 7.69 -5.52 -3.01
C ASP A 83 6.22 -5.84 -2.69
N ILE A 84 5.65 -5.17 -1.67
CA ILE A 84 4.19 -5.08 -1.52
C ILE A 84 3.66 -4.16 -2.61
N VAL A 85 3.05 -4.73 -3.64
CA VAL A 85 2.49 -3.96 -4.76
C VAL A 85 1.05 -3.56 -4.46
N THR A 86 0.85 -2.34 -3.98
CA THR A 86 -0.48 -1.83 -3.61
C THR A 86 -1.25 -1.20 -4.75
N GLY A 87 -0.58 -0.81 -5.83
CA GLY A 87 -1.23 -0.20 -6.99
C GLY A 87 -0.39 -0.32 -8.26
N VAL A 88 -1.08 -0.47 -9.38
CA VAL A 88 -0.48 -0.55 -10.71
C VAL A 88 -1.24 0.31 -11.70
N VAL A 89 -0.54 0.80 -12.72
CA VAL A 89 -1.18 1.44 -13.88
C VAL A 89 -1.40 0.36 -14.94
N VAL A 90 -2.62 0.27 -15.43
CA VAL A 90 -3.00 -0.68 -16.50
C VAL A 90 -3.46 0.07 -17.74
N ALA A 91 -3.15 -0.49 -18.92
CA ALA A 91 -3.63 0.01 -20.19
C ALA A 91 -4.22 -1.12 -21.04
N ARG A 92 -5.22 -0.81 -21.85
CA ARG A 92 -5.79 -1.77 -22.79
C ARG A 92 -4.74 -2.16 -23.83
N THR A 93 -4.61 -3.43 -24.11
CA THR A 93 -3.62 -3.97 -25.06
C THR A 93 -3.76 -3.33 -26.45
N ASP A 94 -4.97 -3.10 -26.94
CA ASP A 94 -5.20 -2.45 -28.24
C ASP A 94 -4.72 -1.00 -28.23
N PHE A 95 -4.99 -0.26 -27.15
CA PHE A 95 -4.50 1.13 -27.00
C PHE A 95 -2.96 1.18 -27.02
N VAL A 96 -2.29 0.27 -26.32
CA VAL A 96 -0.82 0.19 -26.30
C VAL A 96 -0.26 -0.05 -27.72
N LYS A 97 -0.90 -0.94 -28.49
CA LYS A 97 -0.49 -1.25 -29.88
C LYS A 97 -0.74 -0.12 -30.86
N GLU A 98 -1.88 0.57 -30.71
CA GLU A 98 -2.30 1.64 -31.63
C GLU A 98 -1.62 2.99 -31.31
N HIS A 99 -1.23 3.20 -30.03
CA HIS A 99 -0.70 4.46 -29.55
C HIS A 99 0.61 4.31 -28.74
N PRO A 100 1.63 3.60 -29.24
CA PRO A 100 2.85 3.32 -28.48
C PRO A 100 3.56 4.60 -28.01
N GLN A 101 3.59 5.64 -28.85
CA GLN A 101 4.22 6.93 -28.49
C GLN A 101 3.50 7.62 -27.30
N ALA A 102 2.17 7.53 -27.23
CA ALA A 102 1.41 8.08 -26.12
C ALA A 102 1.72 7.34 -24.81
N VAL A 103 1.89 6.02 -24.89
CA VAL A 103 2.29 5.20 -23.74
C VAL A 103 3.69 5.56 -23.25
N GLU A 104 4.66 5.70 -24.17
CA GLU A 104 6.03 6.12 -23.81
C GLU A 104 6.05 7.52 -23.17
N THR A 105 5.31 8.47 -23.74
CA THR A 105 5.21 9.83 -23.19
C THR A 105 4.61 9.78 -21.78
N PHE A 106 3.49 9.05 -21.59
CA PHE A 106 2.87 8.88 -20.30
C PHE A 106 3.84 8.27 -19.26
N LEU A 107 4.55 7.21 -19.62
CA LEU A 107 5.50 6.56 -18.71
C LEU A 107 6.63 7.51 -18.30
N SER A 108 7.16 8.30 -19.25
CA SER A 108 8.20 9.29 -18.95
C SER A 108 7.70 10.40 -18.02
N GLU A 109 6.50 10.93 -18.25
CA GLU A 109 5.89 11.96 -17.41
C GLU A 109 5.52 11.42 -16.04
N TYR A 110 5.07 10.16 -15.97
CA TYR A 110 4.73 9.48 -14.72
C TYR A 110 5.99 9.23 -13.87
N GLU A 111 7.09 8.75 -14.47
CA GLU A 111 8.39 8.60 -13.81
C GLU A 111 8.86 9.94 -13.21
N ALA A 112 8.79 11.03 -14.01
CA ALA A 112 9.14 12.36 -13.54
C ALA A 112 8.22 12.87 -12.41
N SER A 113 6.92 12.56 -12.48
CA SER A 113 5.96 12.93 -11.43
C SER A 113 6.22 12.19 -10.12
N VAL A 114 6.56 10.91 -10.18
CA VAL A 114 6.95 10.12 -8.99
C VAL A 114 8.21 10.68 -8.36
N ALA A 115 9.25 10.96 -9.16
CA ALA A 115 10.49 11.57 -8.69
C ALA A 115 10.22 12.94 -8.05
N TYR A 116 9.45 13.80 -8.73
CA TYR A 116 9.09 15.12 -8.19
C TYR A 116 8.38 15.01 -6.84
N THR A 117 7.42 14.09 -6.70
CA THR A 117 6.65 13.89 -5.48
C THR A 117 7.55 13.51 -4.30
N ASN A 118 8.51 12.62 -4.53
CA ASN A 118 9.43 12.17 -3.49
C ASN A 118 10.48 13.23 -3.11
N ASP A 119 10.99 13.96 -4.12
CA ASP A 119 12.04 14.97 -3.93
C ASP A 119 11.50 16.29 -3.39
N ASN A 120 10.21 16.61 -3.63
CA ASN A 120 9.57 17.88 -3.31
C ASN A 120 8.27 17.66 -2.53
N ALA A 121 8.32 16.90 -1.44
CA ALA A 121 7.13 16.47 -0.69
C ALA A 121 6.23 17.64 -0.24
N ALA A 122 6.79 18.80 0.13
CA ALA A 122 6.02 19.98 0.52
C ALA A 122 5.20 20.56 -0.65
N ASP A 123 5.82 20.75 -1.82
CA ASP A 123 5.15 21.29 -3.00
C ASP A 123 4.14 20.28 -3.57
N ALA A 124 4.50 18.99 -3.58
CA ALA A 124 3.59 17.91 -3.96
C ALA A 124 2.36 17.83 -3.04
N ALA A 125 2.53 18.05 -1.75
CA ALA A 125 1.45 18.05 -0.78
C ALA A 125 0.42 19.17 -1.03
N GLU A 126 0.86 20.35 -1.46
CA GLU A 126 -0.04 21.44 -1.85
C GLU A 126 -0.87 21.06 -3.09
N LEU A 127 -0.25 20.42 -4.08
CA LEU A 127 -0.96 19.91 -5.26
C LEU A 127 -1.96 18.81 -4.89
N ILE A 128 -1.56 17.85 -4.06
CA ILE A 128 -2.39 16.74 -3.58
C ILE A 128 -3.62 17.28 -2.82
N ALA A 129 -3.43 18.27 -1.95
CA ALA A 129 -4.54 18.92 -1.26
C ALA A 129 -5.41 19.74 -2.21
N GLY A 130 -4.80 20.45 -3.16
CA GLY A 130 -5.51 21.22 -4.18
C GLY A 130 -6.40 20.37 -5.09
N TYR A 131 -5.99 19.15 -5.39
CA TYR A 131 -6.81 18.16 -6.13
C TYR A 131 -7.79 17.38 -5.23
N GLY A 132 -7.80 17.61 -3.92
CA GLY A 132 -8.71 16.94 -2.99
C GLY A 132 -8.38 15.46 -2.75
N ILE A 133 -7.16 15.01 -3.06
CA ILE A 133 -6.71 13.63 -2.82
C ILE A 133 -6.53 13.39 -1.32
N VAL A 134 -5.90 14.34 -0.63
CA VAL A 134 -5.78 14.39 0.83
C VAL A 134 -6.33 15.73 1.30
N ALA A 135 -7.09 15.74 2.39
CA ALA A 135 -7.83 16.92 2.84
C ALA A 135 -6.95 18.12 3.22
N LYS A 136 -5.69 17.89 3.62
CA LYS A 136 -4.78 18.94 4.13
C LYS A 136 -3.35 18.70 3.69
N ALA A 137 -2.69 19.72 3.13
CA ALA A 137 -1.30 19.65 2.69
C ALA A 137 -0.33 19.21 3.80
N PRO A 138 -0.37 19.71 5.05
CA PRO A 138 0.53 19.23 6.10
C PRO A 138 0.39 17.73 6.45
N LEU A 139 -0.77 17.14 6.22
CA LEU A 139 -0.96 15.71 6.37
C LEU A 139 -0.32 14.94 5.20
N ALA A 140 -0.54 15.40 3.98
CA ALA A 140 0.06 14.81 2.77
C ALA A 140 1.60 14.87 2.85
N GLU A 141 2.19 16.02 3.19
CA GLU A 141 3.63 16.21 3.34
C GLU A 141 4.26 15.19 4.31
N LYS A 142 3.62 14.95 5.45
CA LYS A 142 4.09 13.98 6.45
C LYS A 142 3.89 12.52 6.02
N ALA A 143 2.89 12.25 5.18
CA ALA A 143 2.55 10.91 4.74
C ALA A 143 3.37 10.46 3.51
N ILE A 144 3.69 11.37 2.56
CA ILE A 144 4.41 11.06 1.32
C ILE A 144 5.64 10.17 1.54
N PRO A 145 6.57 10.48 2.46
CA PRO A 145 7.76 9.65 2.68
C PRO A 145 7.48 8.23 3.18
N LYS A 146 6.24 7.97 3.62
CA LYS A 146 5.80 6.69 4.17
C LYS A 146 4.85 5.94 3.24
N CYS A 147 4.54 6.51 2.08
CA CYS A 147 3.65 5.91 1.09
C CYS A 147 4.37 4.95 0.13
N HIS A 148 5.71 4.90 0.18
CA HIS A 148 6.54 4.08 -0.73
C HIS A 148 6.14 4.28 -2.20
N ILE A 149 5.95 5.56 -2.61
CA ILE A 149 5.59 5.91 -3.98
C ILE A 149 6.79 5.61 -4.87
N THR A 150 6.63 4.67 -5.79
CA THR A 150 7.70 4.21 -6.67
C THR A 150 7.24 4.12 -8.12
N PHE A 151 8.20 4.14 -9.04
CA PHE A 151 7.98 3.88 -10.45
C PHE A 151 8.84 2.70 -10.89
N LEU A 152 8.17 1.60 -11.23
CA LEU A 152 8.79 0.42 -11.79
C LEU A 152 8.26 0.16 -13.19
N LYS A 153 9.12 -0.28 -14.11
CA LYS A 153 8.76 -0.66 -15.47
C LYS A 153 9.60 -1.86 -15.96
N GLY A 154 9.17 -2.45 -17.06
CA GLY A 154 9.92 -3.53 -17.70
C GLY A 154 10.03 -4.79 -16.83
N GLN A 155 11.22 -5.40 -16.79
CA GLN A 155 11.43 -6.67 -16.09
C GLN A 155 11.33 -6.53 -14.58
N GLU A 156 11.86 -5.47 -14.01
CA GLU A 156 11.79 -5.19 -12.57
C GLU A 156 10.34 -5.11 -12.08
N MET A 157 9.48 -4.34 -12.78
CA MET A 157 8.04 -4.30 -12.50
C MET A 157 7.41 -5.69 -12.63
N LYS A 158 7.76 -6.44 -13.69
CA LYS A 158 7.19 -7.78 -13.93
C LYS A 158 7.55 -8.73 -12.79
N ASP A 159 8.79 -8.72 -12.34
CA ASP A 159 9.28 -9.61 -11.29
C ASP A 159 8.62 -9.28 -9.94
N SER A 160 8.55 -8.00 -9.57
CA SER A 160 7.90 -7.55 -8.34
C SER A 160 6.39 -7.87 -8.34
N VAL A 161 5.67 -7.54 -9.42
CA VAL A 161 4.22 -7.82 -9.52
C VAL A 161 3.96 -9.33 -9.53
N SER A 162 4.75 -10.13 -10.26
CA SER A 162 4.56 -11.58 -10.34
C SER A 162 4.83 -12.26 -9.00
N GLY A 163 5.88 -11.86 -8.28
CA GLY A 163 6.19 -12.36 -6.95
C GLY A 163 5.04 -12.08 -5.97
N TYR A 164 4.58 -10.83 -5.92
CA TYR A 164 3.49 -10.45 -5.04
C TYR A 164 2.16 -11.15 -5.36
N LEU A 165 1.81 -11.26 -6.66
CA LEU A 165 0.60 -11.98 -7.08
C LEU A 165 0.67 -13.48 -6.75
N GLN A 166 1.86 -14.10 -6.80
CA GLN A 166 2.05 -15.49 -6.40
C GLN A 166 1.72 -15.68 -4.91
N ILE A 167 2.22 -14.81 -4.04
CA ILE A 167 1.95 -14.85 -2.60
C ILE A 167 0.45 -14.67 -2.33
N LEU A 168 -0.20 -13.71 -2.98
CA LEU A 168 -1.65 -13.52 -2.85
C LEU A 168 -2.44 -14.75 -3.34
N PHE A 169 -1.98 -15.40 -4.42
CA PHE A 169 -2.59 -16.62 -4.95
C PHE A 169 -2.47 -17.78 -3.97
N ASP A 170 -1.30 -17.94 -3.33
CA ASP A 170 -1.04 -19.01 -2.36
C ASP A 170 -1.86 -18.80 -1.08
N GLU A 171 -2.09 -17.55 -0.66
CA GLU A 171 -2.98 -17.23 0.45
C GLU A 171 -4.46 -17.47 0.08
N ASN A 172 -4.88 -17.01 -1.09
CA ASN A 172 -6.22 -17.22 -1.62
C ASN A 172 -6.26 -17.02 -3.14
N PRO A 173 -6.45 -18.08 -3.95
CA PRO A 173 -6.51 -17.99 -5.41
C PRO A 173 -7.54 -16.96 -5.91
N GLN A 174 -8.65 -16.77 -5.19
CA GLN A 174 -9.69 -15.81 -5.59
C GLN A 174 -9.25 -14.36 -5.44
N ALA A 175 -8.22 -14.08 -4.63
CA ALA A 175 -7.65 -12.73 -4.49
C ALA A 175 -7.07 -12.20 -5.83
N VAL A 176 -6.66 -13.10 -6.72
CA VAL A 176 -6.10 -12.78 -8.04
C VAL A 176 -6.99 -13.27 -9.20
N GLY A 177 -8.28 -13.51 -8.94
CA GLY A 177 -9.23 -13.95 -9.98
C GLY A 177 -9.20 -15.44 -10.31
N GLY A 178 -8.60 -16.27 -9.46
CA GLY A 178 -8.56 -17.74 -9.58
C GLY A 178 -7.42 -18.29 -10.43
N THR A 179 -6.71 -17.45 -11.16
CA THR A 179 -5.53 -17.84 -11.97
C THR A 179 -4.52 -16.68 -12.00
N LEU A 180 -3.23 -17.01 -11.98
CA LEU A 180 -2.19 -16.02 -12.18
C LEU A 180 -2.18 -15.50 -13.63
N PRO A 181 -1.85 -14.22 -13.86
CA PRO A 181 -1.63 -13.70 -15.21
C PRO A 181 -0.46 -14.40 -15.90
N ALA A 182 -0.55 -14.52 -17.23
CA ALA A 182 0.48 -15.17 -18.05
C ALA A 182 1.71 -14.29 -18.29
#